data_3216704d895b921a7e381bf116bb9a79
#
_entry.id   3216704d895b921a7e381bf116bb9a79
#
_cell.length_a   1.000
_cell.length_b   1.000
_cell.length_c   1.000
_cell.angle_alpha   90.00
_cell.angle_beta   90.00
_cell.angle_gamma   90.00
#
_symmetry.space_group_name_H-M   'P 1'
#
loop_
_entity.id
_entity.type
_entity.pdbx_description
1 polymer ?
#
loop_
_entity_poly.entity_id
_entity_poly.type
_entity_poly.pdbx_seq_one_letter_code
_entity_poly.pdbx_strand_id
1 'polypeptide(L)'
;MIPALFLVICVVAFRAMTGLLIHSGAATWLSNFAPLAAIALCCAAYLPSRYKFTLPLVTLFISDLILNATYHAALFDPQILCRYLALAVVGLIGFALRRRATWKTMLPASLATSVIFYGITNAFSWLTDPGYAKNFAGLVQALTVGLPQYAATPSWMFFRNSLLSDFAFTAVFVLLMRVQSPRASAEVAVARAA
;
A
#
# COMPACT_ATOMS: atom_id res chain seq x y z
N MET A 1 16.68 -11.81 -1.11
CA MET A 1 15.61 -11.66 -2.14
C MET A 1 14.41 -12.57 -1.91
N ILE A 2 14.61 -13.86 -1.63
CA ILE A 2 13.52 -14.83 -1.38
C ILE A 2 12.52 -14.35 -0.32
N PRO A 3 12.93 -13.80 0.85
CA PRO A 3 11.97 -13.33 1.85
C PRO A 3 11.14 -12.12 1.42
N ALA A 4 11.72 -11.22 0.61
CA ALA A 4 10.94 -10.08 0.09
C ALA A 4 9.89 -10.53 -0.93
N LEU A 5 10.22 -11.50 -1.79
CA LEU A 5 9.27 -12.09 -2.73
C LEU A 5 8.16 -12.85 -1.99
N PHE A 6 8.53 -13.64 -0.99
CA PHE A 6 7.58 -14.35 -0.13
C PHE A 6 6.61 -13.37 0.54
N LEU A 7 7.13 -12.26 1.08
CA LEU A 7 6.33 -11.23 1.73
C LEU A 7 5.34 -10.57 0.75
N VAL A 8 5.77 -10.32 -0.48
CA VAL A 8 4.89 -9.81 -1.56
C VAL A 8 3.78 -10.79 -1.88
N ILE A 9 4.10 -12.09 -2.00
CA ILE A 9 3.09 -13.14 -2.22
C ILE A 9 2.09 -13.19 -1.06
N CYS A 10 2.58 -13.13 0.18
CA CYS A 10 1.71 -13.06 1.36
C CYS A 10 0.78 -11.85 1.33
N VAL A 11 1.24 -10.69 0.87
CA VAL A 11 0.39 -9.49 0.76
C VAL A 11 -0.66 -9.64 -0.34
N VAL A 12 -0.31 -10.20 -1.51
CA VAL A 12 -1.31 -10.50 -2.56
C VAL A 12 -2.37 -11.44 -2.04
N ALA A 13 -1.96 -12.55 -1.41
CA ALA A 13 -2.87 -13.52 -0.83
C ALA A 13 -3.75 -12.91 0.25
N PHE A 14 -3.15 -12.12 1.15
CA PHE A 14 -3.86 -11.41 2.22
C PHE A 14 -4.89 -10.41 1.64
N ARG A 15 -4.50 -9.60 0.64
CA ARG A 15 -5.40 -8.65 0.00
C ARG A 15 -6.54 -9.34 -0.74
N ALA A 16 -6.28 -10.43 -1.45
CA ALA A 16 -7.31 -11.22 -2.11
C ALA A 16 -8.28 -11.84 -1.08
N MET A 17 -7.74 -12.44 -0.02
CA MET A 17 -8.54 -13.05 1.05
C MET A 17 -9.43 -12.01 1.76
N THR A 18 -8.87 -10.87 2.17
CA THR A 18 -9.65 -9.81 2.82
C THR A 18 -10.71 -9.24 1.89
N GLY A 19 -10.41 -9.08 0.60
CA GLY A 19 -11.38 -8.64 -0.40
C GLY A 19 -12.55 -9.61 -0.54
N LEU A 20 -12.28 -10.92 -0.61
CA LEU A 20 -13.31 -11.96 -0.66
C LEU A 20 -14.18 -11.98 0.61
N LEU A 21 -13.57 -11.84 1.80
CA LEU A 21 -14.28 -11.76 3.08
C LEU A 21 -15.18 -10.51 3.17
N ILE A 22 -14.72 -9.38 2.63
CA ILE A 22 -15.51 -8.15 2.56
C ILE A 22 -16.68 -8.33 1.60
N HIS A 23 -16.44 -8.92 0.43
CA HIS A 23 -17.49 -9.18 -0.57
C HIS A 23 -18.59 -10.11 -0.03
N SER A 24 -18.23 -11.12 0.75
CA SER A 24 -19.19 -12.02 1.42
C SER A 24 -19.93 -11.37 2.61
N GLY A 25 -19.58 -10.14 3.00
CA GLY A 25 -20.13 -9.46 4.17
C GLY A 25 -19.54 -9.91 5.52
N ALA A 26 -18.65 -10.91 5.52
CA ALA A 26 -18.12 -11.50 6.75
C ALA A 26 -17.16 -10.58 7.51
N ALA A 27 -16.49 -9.66 6.83
CA ALA A 27 -15.44 -8.81 7.44
C ALA A 27 -15.40 -7.39 6.87
N THR A 28 -16.53 -6.72 6.79
CA THR A 28 -16.62 -5.33 6.26
C THR A 28 -15.77 -4.33 7.04
N TRP A 29 -15.50 -4.59 8.32
CA TRP A 29 -14.62 -3.80 9.17
C TRP A 29 -13.14 -3.82 8.73
N LEU A 30 -12.73 -4.80 7.90
CA LEU A 30 -11.40 -4.90 7.29
C LEU A 30 -11.29 -4.15 5.96
N SER A 31 -12.31 -3.44 5.52
CA SER A 31 -12.27 -2.69 4.25
C SER A 31 -11.02 -1.81 4.17
N ASN A 32 -10.27 -1.92 3.07
CA ASN A 32 -8.97 -1.26 2.84
C ASN A 32 -7.85 -1.65 3.84
N PHE A 33 -7.99 -2.72 4.60
CA PHE A 33 -6.87 -3.25 5.37
C PHE A 33 -5.90 -3.96 4.42
N ALA A 34 -5.14 -3.18 3.65
CA ALA A 34 -4.22 -3.65 2.63
C ALA A 34 -2.97 -2.74 2.60
N PRO A 35 -1.75 -3.29 2.83
CA PRO A 35 -0.53 -2.50 3.02
C PRO A 35 0.09 -2.04 1.68
N LEU A 36 -0.70 -1.36 0.84
CA LEU A 36 -0.28 -0.95 -0.50
C LEU A 36 0.81 0.13 -0.47
N ALA A 37 0.64 1.14 0.38
CA ALA A 37 1.63 2.20 0.51
C ALA A 37 2.92 1.66 1.16
N ALA A 38 2.81 0.76 2.14
CA ALA A 38 3.97 0.12 2.75
C ALA A 38 4.79 -0.70 1.75
N ILE A 39 4.15 -1.47 0.85
CA ILE A 39 4.87 -2.22 -0.19
C ILE A 39 5.64 -1.27 -1.09
N ALA A 40 4.98 -0.22 -1.61
CA ALA A 40 5.62 0.74 -2.50
C ALA A 40 6.81 1.44 -1.79
N LEU A 41 6.62 1.88 -0.56
CA LEU A 41 7.64 2.52 0.27
C LEU A 41 8.84 1.59 0.53
N CYS A 42 8.57 0.39 1.05
CA CYS A 42 9.62 -0.54 1.47
C CYS A 42 10.37 -1.15 0.28
N CYS A 43 9.68 -1.55 -0.78
CA CYS A 43 10.34 -2.07 -1.98
C CYS A 43 11.28 -1.01 -2.60
N ALA A 44 10.84 0.25 -2.68
CA ALA A 44 11.66 1.33 -3.21
C ALA A 44 12.87 1.66 -2.33
N ALA A 45 12.73 1.52 -1.00
CA ALA A 45 13.81 1.81 -0.04
C ALA A 45 14.86 0.69 0.04
N TYR A 46 14.45 -0.58 0.01
CA TYR A 46 15.33 -1.71 0.35
C TYR A 46 15.73 -2.61 -0.83
N LEU A 47 14.91 -2.67 -1.90
CA LEU A 47 15.17 -3.63 -2.96
C LEU A 47 16.10 -3.10 -4.06
N PRO A 48 16.77 -4.01 -4.83
CA PRO A 48 17.55 -3.65 -6.00
C PRO A 48 16.72 -2.91 -7.06
N SER A 49 17.38 -2.09 -7.89
CA SER A 49 16.74 -1.17 -8.82
C SER A 49 15.66 -1.80 -9.71
N ARG A 50 15.86 -3.04 -10.16
CA ARG A 50 14.91 -3.78 -11.01
C ARG A 50 13.60 -4.17 -10.30
N TYR A 51 13.57 -4.19 -8.95
CA TYR A 51 12.41 -4.65 -8.17
C TYR A 51 11.70 -3.53 -7.41
N LYS A 52 12.30 -2.33 -7.33
CA LYS A 52 11.80 -1.20 -6.53
C LYS A 52 10.38 -0.80 -6.88
N PHE A 53 10.08 -0.71 -8.17
CA PHE A 53 8.79 -0.29 -8.69
C PHE A 53 8.03 -1.44 -9.34
N THR A 54 8.74 -2.41 -9.95
CA THR A 54 8.10 -3.54 -10.62
C THR A 54 7.34 -4.43 -9.65
N LEU A 55 7.90 -4.75 -8.47
CA LEU A 55 7.23 -5.59 -7.49
C LEU A 55 5.93 -4.96 -6.96
N PRO A 56 5.90 -3.69 -6.47
CA PRO A 56 4.66 -3.06 -6.05
C PRO A 56 3.60 -2.99 -7.16
N LEU A 57 4.02 -2.65 -8.38
CA LEU A 57 3.11 -2.56 -9.53
C LEU A 57 2.52 -3.93 -9.89
N VAL A 58 3.33 -4.97 -9.97
CA VAL A 58 2.88 -6.34 -10.25
C VAL A 58 1.97 -6.86 -9.14
N THR A 59 2.32 -6.58 -7.86
CA THR A 59 1.49 -6.95 -6.70
C THR A 59 0.11 -6.31 -6.79
N LEU A 60 0.06 -5.00 -7.07
CA LEU A 60 -1.19 -4.27 -7.23
C LEU A 60 -1.99 -4.81 -8.41
N PHE A 61 -1.34 -4.97 -9.57
CA PHE A 61 -1.99 -5.44 -10.80
C PHE A 61 -2.63 -6.82 -10.61
N ILE A 62 -1.89 -7.81 -10.10
CA ILE A 62 -2.41 -9.16 -9.87
C ILE A 62 -3.57 -9.14 -8.87
N SER A 63 -3.44 -8.40 -7.77
CA SER A 63 -4.50 -8.32 -6.78
C SER A 63 -5.73 -7.55 -7.29
N ASP A 64 -5.56 -6.49 -8.10
CA ASP A 64 -6.67 -5.80 -8.74
C ASP A 64 -7.38 -6.69 -9.77
N LEU A 65 -6.62 -7.49 -10.53
CA LEU A 65 -7.19 -8.45 -11.48
C LEU A 65 -8.11 -9.46 -10.76
N ILE A 66 -7.65 -10.01 -9.63
CA ILE A 66 -8.43 -10.97 -8.83
C ILE A 66 -9.69 -10.29 -8.26
N LEU A 67 -9.54 -9.10 -7.65
CA LEU A 67 -10.65 -8.43 -6.99
C LEU A 67 -11.67 -7.89 -8.00
N ASN A 68 -11.23 -7.29 -9.11
CA ASN A 68 -12.14 -6.78 -10.13
C ASN A 68 -12.91 -7.89 -10.82
N ALA A 69 -12.29 -9.07 -11.04
CA ALA A 69 -13.00 -10.25 -11.50
C ALA A 69 -14.09 -10.70 -10.50
N THR A 70 -13.80 -10.64 -9.20
CA THR A 70 -14.77 -11.00 -8.14
C THR A 70 -15.90 -9.98 -8.01
N TYR A 71 -15.58 -8.69 -8.13
CA TYR A 71 -16.57 -7.60 -7.99
C TYR A 71 -17.29 -7.25 -9.29
N HIS A 72 -16.97 -7.90 -10.41
CA HIS A 72 -17.43 -7.54 -11.75
C HIS A 72 -17.15 -6.07 -12.10
N ALA A 73 -16.03 -5.52 -11.60
CA ALA A 73 -15.63 -4.14 -11.80
C ALA A 73 -14.74 -3.99 -13.04
N ALA A 74 -14.80 -2.80 -13.67
CA ALA A 74 -13.95 -2.50 -14.82
C ALA A 74 -12.47 -2.46 -14.43
N LEU A 75 -11.60 -3.03 -15.29
CA LEU A 75 -10.14 -3.02 -15.11
C LEU A 75 -9.52 -1.65 -15.43
N PHE A 76 -10.19 -0.84 -16.22
CA PHE A 76 -9.73 0.47 -16.67
C PHE A 76 -10.68 1.57 -16.16
N ASP A 77 -10.55 1.85 -14.87
CA ASP A 77 -11.23 2.95 -14.19
C ASP A 77 -10.21 4.08 -13.92
N PRO A 78 -10.54 5.36 -14.15
CA PRO A 78 -9.67 6.49 -13.80
C PRO A 78 -9.18 6.48 -12.35
N GLN A 79 -9.98 5.95 -11.42
CA GLN A 79 -9.61 5.79 -10.02
C GLN A 79 -8.45 4.78 -9.84
N ILE A 80 -8.40 3.74 -10.68
CA ILE A 80 -7.29 2.78 -10.69
C ILE A 80 -5.99 3.49 -11.11
N LEU A 81 -6.03 4.28 -12.17
CA LEU A 81 -4.87 5.07 -12.62
C LEU A 81 -4.38 6.03 -11.52
N CYS A 82 -5.30 6.74 -10.86
CA CYS A 82 -4.96 7.62 -9.74
C CYS A 82 -4.26 6.83 -8.61
N ARG A 83 -4.71 5.63 -8.28
CA ARG A 83 -4.10 4.75 -7.29
C ARG A 83 -2.67 4.38 -7.65
N TYR A 84 -2.42 4.03 -8.93
CA TYR A 84 -1.05 3.72 -9.40
C TYR A 84 -0.13 4.95 -9.32
N LEU A 85 -0.62 6.13 -9.70
CA LEU A 85 0.13 7.39 -9.58
C LEU A 85 0.44 7.72 -8.11
N ALA A 86 -0.54 7.57 -7.21
CA ALA A 86 -0.32 7.77 -5.78
C ALA A 86 0.74 6.81 -5.21
N LEU A 87 0.72 5.53 -5.61
CA LEU A 87 1.76 4.57 -5.23
C LEU A 87 3.13 4.89 -5.83
N ALA A 88 3.18 5.46 -7.03
CA ALA A 88 4.44 5.94 -7.60
C ALA A 88 5.04 7.07 -6.74
N VAL A 89 4.21 8.02 -6.28
CA VAL A 89 4.65 9.08 -5.33
C VAL A 89 5.19 8.47 -4.04
N VAL A 90 4.49 7.52 -3.45
CA VAL A 90 4.95 6.79 -2.25
C VAL A 90 6.29 6.07 -2.51
N GLY A 91 6.42 5.41 -3.65
CA GLY A 91 7.67 4.76 -4.07
C GLY A 91 8.82 5.74 -4.23
N LEU A 92 8.59 6.95 -4.77
CA LEU A 92 9.60 8.00 -4.85
C LEU A 92 10.08 8.44 -3.47
N ILE A 93 9.19 8.56 -2.49
CA ILE A 93 9.55 8.84 -1.10
C ILE A 93 10.44 7.72 -0.53
N GLY A 94 10.06 6.46 -0.73
CA GLY A 94 10.87 5.31 -0.33
C GLY A 94 12.26 5.32 -0.99
N PHE A 95 12.32 5.63 -2.28
CA PHE A 95 13.57 5.75 -3.01
C PHE A 95 14.47 6.88 -2.48
N ALA A 96 13.89 8.02 -2.11
CA ALA A 96 14.63 9.11 -1.49
C ALA A 96 15.22 8.72 -0.12
N LEU A 97 14.50 7.90 0.65
CA LEU A 97 14.91 7.43 1.97
C LEU A 97 15.89 6.25 1.94
N ARG A 98 16.18 5.63 0.79
CA ARG A 98 16.95 4.38 0.68
C ARG A 98 18.30 4.38 1.38
N ARG A 99 19.00 5.53 1.42
CA ARG A 99 20.32 5.66 2.08
C ARG A 99 20.22 5.79 3.60
N ARG A 100 19.03 6.07 4.12
CA ARG A 100 18.73 6.27 5.56
C ARG A 100 17.59 5.36 6.01
N ALA A 101 17.36 4.24 5.32
CA ALA A 101 16.26 3.32 5.58
C ALA A 101 16.52 2.54 6.88
N THR A 102 16.03 3.08 7.97
CA THR A 102 16.06 2.51 9.31
C THR A 102 14.64 2.49 9.90
N TRP A 103 14.44 1.77 11.00
CA TRP A 103 13.14 1.78 11.67
C TRP A 103 12.70 3.20 12.09
N LYS A 104 13.66 4.06 12.49
CA LYS A 104 13.40 5.46 12.90
C LYS A 104 12.94 6.35 11.75
N THR A 105 13.27 6.01 10.52
CA THR A 105 12.87 6.78 9.32
C THR A 105 11.70 6.14 8.61
N MET A 106 11.65 4.80 8.54
CA MET A 106 10.63 4.09 7.77
C MET A 106 9.26 4.07 8.45
N LEU A 107 9.19 3.96 9.79
CA LEU A 107 7.89 3.97 10.47
C LEU A 107 7.17 5.33 10.37
N PRO A 108 7.82 6.49 10.65
CA PRO A 108 7.18 7.77 10.38
C PRO A 108 6.87 8.00 8.90
N ALA A 109 7.74 7.56 7.99
CA ALA A 109 7.49 7.65 6.56
C ALA A 109 6.28 6.82 6.13
N SER A 110 6.06 5.64 6.72
CA SER A 110 4.87 4.83 6.48
C SER A 110 3.59 5.59 6.82
N LEU A 111 3.53 6.22 7.99
CA LEU A 111 2.38 7.03 8.39
C LEU A 111 2.15 8.21 7.42
N ALA A 112 3.22 8.93 7.08
CA ALA A 112 3.14 10.06 6.15
C ALA A 112 2.68 9.62 4.75
N THR A 113 3.20 8.51 4.24
CA THR A 113 2.82 7.99 2.91
C THR A 113 1.39 7.45 2.87
N SER A 114 0.88 6.86 3.96
CA SER A 114 -0.53 6.48 4.07
C SER A 114 -1.45 7.71 4.00
N VAL A 115 -1.09 8.81 4.69
CA VAL A 115 -1.82 10.09 4.60
C VAL A 115 -1.79 10.66 3.18
N ILE A 116 -0.62 10.67 2.54
CA ILE A 116 -0.45 11.17 1.17
C ILE A 116 -1.27 10.34 0.18
N PHE A 117 -1.17 9.01 0.26
CA PHE A 117 -1.93 8.10 -0.59
C PHE A 117 -3.43 8.31 -0.44
N TYR A 118 -3.91 8.37 0.80
CA TYR A 118 -5.32 8.62 1.11
C TYR A 118 -5.79 9.99 0.61
N GLY A 119 -5.00 11.03 0.84
CA GLY A 119 -5.30 12.38 0.38
C GLY A 119 -5.43 12.47 -1.13
N ILE A 120 -4.48 11.89 -1.87
CA ILE A 120 -4.49 11.89 -3.35
C ILE A 120 -5.72 11.14 -3.88
N THR A 121 -5.98 9.92 -3.41
CA THR A 121 -7.07 9.08 -3.94
C THR A 121 -8.44 9.65 -3.62
N ASN A 122 -8.65 10.20 -2.43
CA ASN A 122 -9.94 10.80 -2.06
C ASN A 122 -10.15 12.19 -2.68
N ALA A 123 -9.09 12.99 -2.84
CA ALA A 123 -9.18 14.25 -3.58
C ALA A 123 -9.52 13.99 -5.05
N PHE A 124 -8.95 12.94 -5.66
CA PHE A 124 -9.32 12.54 -7.01
C PHE A 124 -10.79 12.10 -7.09
N SER A 125 -11.27 11.28 -6.15
CA SER A 125 -12.68 10.91 -6.08
C SER A 125 -13.58 12.16 -5.95
N TRP A 126 -13.22 13.11 -5.08
CA TRP A 126 -13.94 14.37 -4.96
C TRP A 126 -13.99 15.14 -6.28
N LEU A 127 -12.87 15.18 -7.04
CA LEU A 127 -12.80 15.89 -8.32
C LEU A 127 -13.65 15.24 -9.42
N THR A 128 -13.65 13.91 -9.49
CA THR A 128 -14.23 13.16 -10.62
C THR A 128 -15.65 12.71 -10.39
N ASP A 129 -16.05 12.41 -9.16
CA ASP A 129 -17.39 11.92 -8.87
C ASP A 129 -18.40 13.06 -8.73
N PRO A 130 -19.50 13.05 -9.52
CA PRO A 130 -20.54 14.08 -9.48
C PRO A 130 -21.35 14.11 -8.17
N GLY A 131 -21.30 13.05 -7.36
CA GLY A 131 -21.96 12.98 -6.05
C GLY A 131 -21.38 13.94 -5.01
N TYR A 132 -20.13 14.42 -5.21
CA TYR A 132 -19.53 15.41 -4.32
C TYR A 132 -19.77 16.85 -4.80
N ALA A 133 -20.14 17.73 -3.88
CA ALA A 133 -20.11 19.17 -4.14
C ALA A 133 -18.67 19.64 -4.42
N LYS A 134 -18.45 20.42 -5.49
CA LYS A 134 -17.10 20.88 -5.90
C LYS A 134 -16.67 22.13 -5.12
N ASN A 135 -16.66 22.00 -3.80
CA ASN A 135 -16.25 23.01 -2.85
C ASN A 135 -15.49 22.38 -1.66
N PHE A 136 -15.02 23.19 -0.73
CA PHE A 136 -14.26 22.72 0.43
C PHE A 136 -15.06 21.73 1.31
N ALA A 137 -16.36 21.95 1.49
CA ALA A 137 -17.22 21.02 2.26
C ALA A 137 -17.29 19.63 1.59
N GLY A 138 -17.41 19.57 0.26
CA GLY A 138 -17.37 18.31 -0.49
C GLY A 138 -16.03 17.59 -0.41
N LEU A 139 -14.91 18.32 -0.40
CA LEU A 139 -13.59 17.73 -0.14
C LEU A 139 -13.50 17.15 1.28
N VAL A 140 -13.95 17.88 2.28
CA VAL A 140 -14.00 17.38 3.67
C VAL A 140 -14.89 16.14 3.76
N GLN A 141 -16.05 16.13 3.08
CA GLN A 141 -16.90 14.96 3.00
C GLN A 141 -16.16 13.76 2.40
N ALA A 142 -15.44 13.92 1.30
CA ALA A 142 -14.66 12.84 0.67
C ALA A 142 -13.60 12.27 1.62
N LEU A 143 -12.94 13.14 2.37
CA LEU A 143 -11.90 12.78 3.35
C LEU A 143 -12.45 12.24 4.68
N THR A 144 -13.75 12.30 4.93
CA THR A 144 -14.34 11.88 6.21
C THR A 144 -15.41 10.81 6.04
N VAL A 145 -16.60 11.19 5.66
CA VAL A 145 -17.77 10.29 5.58
C VAL A 145 -17.89 9.58 4.24
N GLY A 146 -17.37 10.18 3.15
CA GLY A 146 -17.55 9.65 1.80
C GLY A 146 -18.96 9.85 1.24
N LEU A 147 -19.34 9.01 0.28
CA LEU A 147 -20.66 8.95 -0.32
C LEU A 147 -21.39 7.69 0.15
N PRO A 148 -22.43 7.79 0.98
CA PRO A 148 -23.15 6.64 1.55
C PRO A 148 -23.75 5.69 0.50
N GLN A 149 -24.00 6.20 -0.69
CA GLN A 149 -24.52 5.40 -1.82
C GLN A 149 -23.56 4.31 -2.32
N TYR A 150 -22.25 4.46 -2.07
CA TYR A 150 -21.25 3.47 -2.47
C TYR A 150 -20.84 2.54 -1.33
N ALA A 151 -20.85 3.03 -0.10
CA ALA A 151 -20.52 2.22 1.07
C ALA A 151 -21.17 2.77 2.33
N ALA A 152 -21.72 1.88 3.15
CA ALA A 152 -22.18 2.23 4.49
C ALA A 152 -21.01 2.59 5.43
N THR A 153 -19.80 2.12 5.10
CA THR A 153 -18.57 2.38 5.87
C THR A 153 -18.01 3.77 5.49
N PRO A 154 -17.82 4.68 6.45
CA PRO A 154 -17.28 6.01 6.17
C PRO A 154 -15.80 5.96 5.74
N SER A 155 -15.39 6.92 4.88
CA SER A 155 -14.05 6.98 4.29
C SER A 155 -12.93 7.00 5.33
N TRP A 156 -13.11 7.65 6.49
CA TRP A 156 -12.10 7.68 7.54
C TRP A 156 -11.77 6.29 8.13
N MET A 157 -12.72 5.34 8.11
CA MET A 157 -12.46 3.97 8.54
C MET A 157 -11.56 3.24 7.55
N PHE A 158 -11.70 3.51 6.25
CA PHE A 158 -10.78 3.00 5.24
C PHE A 158 -9.36 3.55 5.45
N PHE A 159 -9.24 4.85 5.77
CA PHE A 159 -7.97 5.47 6.12
C PHE A 159 -7.33 4.82 7.35
N ARG A 160 -8.08 4.68 8.44
CA ARG A 160 -7.59 4.01 9.66
C ARG A 160 -7.05 2.62 9.36
N ASN A 161 -7.79 1.82 8.59
CA ASN A 161 -7.40 0.46 8.26
C ASN A 161 -6.14 0.41 7.39
N SER A 162 -6.04 1.26 6.37
CA SER A 162 -4.85 1.39 5.53
C SER A 162 -3.64 1.81 6.38
N LEU A 163 -3.78 2.82 7.22
CA LEU A 163 -2.71 3.32 8.07
C LEU A 163 -2.18 2.25 9.04
N LEU A 164 -3.07 1.49 9.67
CA LEU A 164 -2.69 0.40 10.57
C LEU A 164 -2.00 -0.74 9.81
N SER A 165 -2.51 -1.14 8.64
CA SER A 165 -1.91 -2.19 7.83
C SER A 165 -0.54 -1.77 7.28
N ASP A 166 -0.40 -0.54 6.79
CA ASP A 166 0.85 -0.02 6.26
C ASP A 166 1.91 0.08 7.37
N PHE A 167 1.54 0.56 8.56
CA PHE A 167 2.45 0.66 9.69
C PHE A 167 2.93 -0.73 10.15
N ALA A 168 2.01 -1.67 10.36
CA ALA A 168 2.32 -3.03 10.79
C ALA A 168 3.22 -3.75 9.76
N PHE A 169 2.86 -3.68 8.48
CA PHE A 169 3.66 -4.28 7.42
C PHE A 169 5.05 -3.66 7.30
N THR A 170 5.17 -2.33 7.38
CA THR A 170 6.45 -1.64 7.37
C THR A 170 7.32 -2.09 8.54
N ALA A 171 6.74 -2.24 9.74
CA ALA A 171 7.48 -2.73 10.91
C ALA A 171 8.03 -4.14 10.68
N VAL A 172 7.19 -5.07 10.20
CA VAL A 172 7.60 -6.45 9.87
C VAL A 172 8.68 -6.44 8.78
N PHE A 173 8.50 -5.64 7.71
CA PHE A 173 9.46 -5.57 6.62
C PHE A 173 10.83 -5.08 7.09
N VAL A 174 10.87 -4.01 7.87
CA VAL A 174 12.12 -3.45 8.43
C VAL A 174 12.80 -4.46 9.34
N LEU A 175 12.06 -5.18 10.17
CA LEU A 175 12.60 -6.23 11.04
C LEU A 175 13.25 -7.35 10.22
N LEU A 176 12.56 -7.85 9.18
CA LEU A 176 13.10 -8.89 8.30
C LEU A 176 14.39 -8.44 7.59
N MET A 177 14.44 -7.19 7.11
CA MET A 177 15.64 -6.64 6.48
C MET A 177 16.82 -6.52 7.46
N ARG A 178 16.56 -6.20 8.72
CA ARG A 178 17.60 -6.14 9.78
C ARG A 178 18.16 -7.51 10.10
N VAL A 179 17.33 -8.53 10.21
CA VAL A 179 17.77 -9.91 10.53
C VAL A 179 18.65 -10.49 9.41
N GLN A 180 18.43 -10.08 8.16
CA GLN A 180 19.24 -10.56 7.01
C GLN A 180 20.58 -9.87 6.86
N SER A 181 20.72 -8.62 7.28
CA SER A 181 21.97 -7.85 7.15
C SER A 181 23.19 -8.47 7.84
N PRO A 182 23.10 -8.99 9.08
CA PRO A 182 24.23 -9.63 9.74
C PRO A 182 24.70 -10.92 9.06
N ARG A 183 23.76 -11.71 8.51
CA ARG A 183 24.08 -12.98 7.82
C ARG A 183 24.83 -12.75 6.52
N ALA A 184 24.39 -11.79 5.72
CA ALA A 184 25.08 -11.43 4.48
C ALA A 184 26.51 -10.93 4.72
N SER A 185 26.73 -10.17 5.81
CA SER A 185 28.07 -9.70 6.19
C SER A 185 28.99 -10.83 6.68
N ALA A 186 28.44 -11.81 7.39
CA ALA A 186 29.20 -12.97 7.87
C ALA A 186 29.60 -13.92 6.71
N GLU A 187 28.69 -14.20 5.78
CA GLU A 187 28.96 -14.99 4.58
C GLU A 187 30.05 -14.37 3.69
N VAL A 188 30.00 -13.05 3.50
CA VAL A 188 31.02 -12.31 2.74
C VAL A 188 32.37 -12.33 3.47
N ALA A 189 32.38 -12.26 4.79
CA ALA A 189 33.61 -12.33 5.58
C ALA A 189 34.27 -13.74 5.50
N VAL A 190 33.46 -14.80 5.58
CA VAL A 190 33.94 -16.19 5.43
C VAL A 190 34.45 -16.45 4.02
N ALA A 191 33.76 -15.99 2.98
CA ALA A 191 34.16 -16.14 1.59
C ALA A 191 35.46 -15.36 1.23
N ARG A 192 35.81 -14.32 2.01
CA ARG A 192 37.07 -13.57 1.83
C ARG A 192 38.26 -14.18 2.62
N ALA A 193 37.96 -15.03 3.58
CA ALA A 193 38.96 -15.68 4.42
C ALA A 193 39.40 -17.09 3.91
N ALA A 194 38.63 -17.63 2.95
CA ALA A 194 38.91 -18.88 2.25
C ALA A 194 39.57 -18.62 0.88
#